data_6c0e7346467790bcdd56bcbf9e26a4c6
#
_entry.id   6c0e7346467790bcdd56bcbf9e26a4c6
#
_cell.length_a   1.000
_cell.length_b   1.000
_cell.length_c   1.000
_cell.angle_alpha   90.00
_cell.angle_beta   90.00
_cell.angle_gamma   90.00
#
_symmetry.space_group_name_H-M   'P 1'
#
loop_
_entity.id
_entity.type
_entity.pdbx_description
1 polymer ?
#
loop_
_entity_poly.entity_id
_entity_poly.type
_entity_poly.pdbx_seq_one_letter_code
_entity_poly.pdbx_strand_id
1 'polypeptide(L)'
;MNLTNTIQDTIRKEGLMFVFRGEVSEKNSLPLLSLLENDMKEDSFNLVGRKRLFMYVLESLQNIVKHSGNMDHPVMPLVSYSKTDGGYTITTGNLIPDTQSELLAYKLAKVNSLNAAEIKVLYKQILKTPGFSRKGGAGLGLLEMALKTGNKLDYDFIPIGGGLSYFVLSKTVDSTGMGISKGQARERFSGLPVFGLERMLAENNVHLMWSGHMNSGIGEEVLSITEARLTDEDVDTRLRKKVFNVLVEILENVSKYNPGKEAEQKFGMPLAMVRLTKGEFIVTSGNLVPVTMTDALKQKIDDINSFNPDELKTLFFASLSAQTIESDSTGNMGLISMARKSGSKLEYLFRKVNEDYSYFILSVRVENTNGSTETLQA
;
A
#
# COMPACT_ATOMS: atom_id res chain seq x y z
N MET A 1 -18.91 6.60 -1.13
CA MET A 1 -18.91 6.65 -2.62
C MET A 1 -18.03 7.74 -3.20
N ASN A 2 -18.11 8.99 -2.75
CA ASN A 2 -17.16 10.06 -3.19
C ASN A 2 -15.70 9.75 -2.88
N LEU A 3 -15.42 9.09 -1.76
CA LEU A 3 -14.07 8.80 -1.30
C LEU A 3 -13.25 7.96 -2.29
N THR A 4 -13.81 6.84 -2.76
CA THR A 4 -13.10 5.94 -3.68
C THR A 4 -12.76 6.66 -4.99
N ASN A 5 -13.62 7.57 -5.46
CA ASN A 5 -13.34 8.40 -6.63
C ASN A 5 -12.20 9.38 -6.37
N THR A 6 -12.22 10.11 -5.25
CA THR A 6 -11.17 11.06 -4.88
C THR A 6 -9.80 10.37 -4.74
N ILE A 7 -9.79 9.18 -4.10
CA ILE A 7 -8.57 8.39 -3.97
C ILE A 7 -8.08 7.91 -5.34
N GLN A 8 -8.97 7.40 -6.20
CA GLN A 8 -8.60 6.99 -7.56
C GLN A 8 -8.03 8.13 -8.39
N ASP A 9 -8.62 9.32 -8.32
CA ASP A 9 -8.14 10.49 -9.03
C ASP A 9 -6.74 10.89 -8.54
N THR A 10 -6.50 10.83 -7.22
CA THR A 10 -5.17 11.08 -6.63
C THR A 10 -4.16 10.03 -7.09
N ILE A 11 -4.52 8.73 -7.04
CA ILE A 11 -3.67 7.63 -7.50
C ILE A 11 -3.23 7.86 -8.95
N ARG A 12 -4.21 8.15 -9.82
CA ARG A 12 -3.97 8.33 -11.25
C ARG A 12 -3.09 9.55 -11.52
N LYS A 13 -3.36 10.66 -10.85
CA LYS A 13 -2.62 11.92 -11.01
C LYS A 13 -1.17 11.79 -10.56
N GLU A 14 -0.94 11.15 -9.43
CA GLU A 14 0.41 11.02 -8.82
C GLU A 14 1.14 9.73 -9.28
N GLY A 15 0.51 8.90 -10.13
CA GLY A 15 1.07 7.62 -10.56
C GLY A 15 1.32 6.64 -9.41
N LEU A 16 0.54 6.76 -8.34
CA LEU A 16 0.70 5.93 -7.14
C LEU A 16 0.35 4.48 -7.45
N MET A 17 1.29 3.57 -7.19
CA MET A 17 1.10 2.13 -7.30
C MET A 17 0.81 1.50 -5.94
N PHE A 18 1.40 2.06 -4.90
CA PHE A 18 1.31 1.52 -3.56
C PHE A 18 1.39 2.63 -2.50
N VAL A 19 0.57 2.52 -1.47
CA VAL A 19 0.68 3.33 -0.26
C VAL A 19 0.36 2.47 0.95
N PHE A 20 1.25 2.51 1.92
CA PHE A 20 1.03 1.97 3.26
C PHE A 20 1.09 3.11 4.27
N ARG A 21 0.10 3.20 5.14
CA ARG A 21 0.00 4.14 6.26
C ARG A 21 -0.19 3.35 7.55
N GLY A 22 0.78 3.43 8.44
CA GLY A 22 0.73 2.71 9.71
C GLY A 22 2.09 2.52 10.32
N GLU A 23 2.12 1.88 11.47
CA GLU A 23 3.36 1.51 12.14
C GLU A 23 4.19 0.56 11.26
N VAL A 24 5.46 0.91 11.06
CA VAL A 24 6.43 0.07 10.37
C VAL A 24 7.17 -0.73 11.42
N SER A 25 7.06 -2.05 11.33
CA SER A 25 7.67 -3.02 12.25
C SER A 25 8.54 -4.02 11.48
N GLU A 26 9.31 -4.83 12.20
CA GLU A 26 10.06 -5.92 11.57
C GLU A 26 9.14 -6.92 10.86
N LYS A 27 7.90 -7.13 11.36
CA LYS A 27 6.95 -8.08 10.81
C LYS A 27 6.42 -7.66 9.43
N ASN A 28 6.15 -6.35 9.23
CA ASN A 28 5.60 -5.86 7.97
C ASN A 28 6.64 -5.31 7.01
N SER A 29 7.88 -5.09 7.44
CA SER A 29 8.97 -4.59 6.59
C SER A 29 9.33 -5.56 5.46
N LEU A 30 9.37 -6.87 5.73
CA LEU A 30 9.68 -7.86 4.69
C LEU A 30 8.55 -7.97 3.64
N PRO A 31 7.27 -8.12 4.00
CA PRO A 31 6.17 -8.06 3.04
C PRO A 31 6.13 -6.77 2.21
N LEU A 32 6.41 -5.60 2.81
CA LEU A 32 6.51 -4.33 2.08
C LEU A 32 7.63 -4.35 1.03
N LEU A 33 8.79 -4.89 1.38
CA LEU A 33 9.91 -5.06 0.45
C LEU A 33 9.59 -6.04 -0.67
N SER A 34 8.99 -7.19 -0.33
CA SER A 34 8.61 -8.24 -1.29
C SER A 34 7.56 -7.76 -2.29
N LEU A 35 6.58 -6.97 -1.81
CA LEU A 35 5.57 -6.36 -2.67
C LEU A 35 6.21 -5.51 -3.78
N LEU A 36 7.12 -4.61 -3.38
CA LEU A 36 7.84 -3.77 -4.32
C LEU A 36 8.75 -4.59 -5.26
N GLU A 37 9.41 -5.62 -4.74
CA GLU A 37 10.25 -6.50 -5.57
C GLU A 37 9.42 -7.27 -6.59
N ASN A 38 8.24 -7.76 -6.22
CA ASN A 38 7.36 -8.49 -7.14
C ASN A 38 6.83 -7.58 -8.27
N ASP A 39 6.47 -6.33 -7.96
CA ASP A 39 6.08 -5.35 -8.98
C ASP A 39 7.24 -5.02 -9.94
N MET A 40 8.44 -4.81 -9.40
CA MET A 40 9.64 -4.55 -10.20
C MET A 40 10.07 -5.72 -11.10
N LYS A 41 9.69 -6.98 -10.78
CA LYS A 41 9.94 -8.13 -11.65
C LYS A 41 9.07 -8.09 -12.91
N GLU A 42 7.88 -7.57 -12.81
CA GLU A 42 6.95 -7.40 -13.93
C GLU A 42 7.38 -6.27 -14.89
N ASP A 43 8.19 -5.36 -14.38
CA ASP A 43 8.72 -4.22 -15.11
C ASP A 43 10.12 -4.47 -15.69
N SER A 44 10.63 -3.53 -16.45
CA SER A 44 11.93 -3.58 -17.13
C SER A 44 13.16 -3.41 -16.22
N PHE A 45 13.00 -3.53 -14.89
CA PHE A 45 14.13 -3.48 -13.97
C PHE A 45 15.10 -4.63 -14.17
N ASN A 46 16.36 -4.30 -14.39
CA ASN A 46 17.40 -5.32 -14.36
C ASN A 46 17.72 -5.75 -12.91
N LEU A 47 18.41 -6.87 -12.76
CA LEU A 47 18.73 -7.43 -11.44
C LEU A 47 19.51 -6.45 -10.55
N VAL A 48 20.40 -5.62 -11.13
CA VAL A 48 21.19 -4.64 -10.39
C VAL A 48 20.30 -3.51 -9.89
N GLY A 49 19.38 -3.02 -10.73
CA GLY A 49 18.41 -2.00 -10.36
C GLY A 49 17.51 -2.44 -9.21
N ARG A 50 16.98 -3.66 -9.30
CA ARG A 50 16.16 -4.25 -8.22
C ARG A 50 16.92 -4.30 -6.89
N LYS A 51 18.17 -4.78 -6.89
CA LYS A 51 19.02 -4.83 -5.68
C LYS A 51 19.30 -3.44 -5.09
N ARG A 52 19.54 -2.43 -5.93
CA ARG A 52 19.76 -1.06 -5.48
C ARG A 52 18.53 -0.48 -4.82
N LEU A 53 17.38 -0.64 -5.47
CA LEU A 53 16.12 -0.11 -4.94
C LEU A 53 15.69 -0.85 -3.67
N PHE A 54 15.85 -2.18 -3.64
CA PHE A 54 15.63 -2.99 -2.45
C PHE A 54 16.45 -2.47 -1.25
N MET A 55 17.74 -2.19 -1.44
CA MET A 55 18.59 -1.63 -0.37
C MET A 55 18.13 -0.25 0.07
N TYR A 56 17.71 0.61 -0.86
CA TYR A 56 17.18 1.93 -0.53
C TYR A 56 15.91 1.82 0.34
N VAL A 57 14.97 0.97 -0.06
CA VAL A 57 13.72 0.75 0.68
C VAL A 57 14.00 0.14 2.05
N LEU A 58 14.87 -0.87 2.12
CA LEU A 58 15.26 -1.50 3.39
C LEU A 58 15.82 -0.48 4.39
N GLU A 59 16.76 0.36 3.96
CA GLU A 59 17.33 1.42 4.80
C GLU A 59 16.27 2.47 5.19
N SER A 60 15.34 2.80 4.29
CA SER A 60 14.25 3.73 4.57
C SER A 60 13.31 3.18 5.65
N LEU A 61 12.90 1.91 5.54
CA LEU A 61 12.06 1.25 6.54
C LEU A 61 12.78 1.11 7.89
N GLN A 62 14.06 0.74 7.88
CA GLN A 62 14.86 0.69 9.11
C GLN A 62 15.00 2.06 9.78
N ASN A 63 15.10 3.13 9.00
CA ASN A 63 15.11 4.49 9.54
C ASN A 63 13.77 4.83 10.20
N ILE A 64 12.64 4.46 9.61
CA ILE A 64 11.33 4.63 10.25
C ILE A 64 11.29 3.85 11.58
N VAL A 65 11.60 2.55 11.57
CA VAL A 65 11.57 1.71 12.78
C VAL A 65 12.45 2.28 13.91
N LYS A 66 13.64 2.82 13.57
CA LYS A 66 14.58 3.37 14.56
C LYS A 66 14.17 4.74 15.11
N HIS A 67 13.52 5.56 14.31
CA HIS A 67 13.32 6.98 14.60
C HIS A 67 11.86 7.40 14.81
N SER A 68 10.89 6.55 14.47
CA SER A 68 9.47 6.87 14.67
C SER A 68 8.99 6.75 16.12
N GLY A 69 9.75 6.24 17.06
CA GLY A 69 9.35 6.06 18.48
C GLY A 69 7.87 5.68 18.65
N ASN A 70 7.47 5.06 19.71
CA ASN A 70 6.04 4.87 20.05
C ASN A 70 5.42 6.25 20.42
N MET A 71 5.13 7.07 19.42
CA MET A 71 4.39 8.31 19.61
C MET A 71 2.91 8.01 19.40
N ASP A 72 2.12 8.11 20.47
CA ASP A 72 0.66 8.10 20.37
C ASP A 72 0.21 9.40 19.69
N HIS A 73 0.26 9.39 18.37
CA HIS A 73 -0.06 10.53 17.52
C HIS A 73 -0.89 10.09 16.30
N PRO A 74 -1.91 10.89 15.89
CA PRO A 74 -2.78 10.53 14.76
C PRO A 74 -2.06 10.50 13.40
N VAL A 75 -0.94 11.23 13.26
CA VAL A 75 -0.08 11.18 12.07
C VAL A 75 0.81 9.95 12.15
N MET A 76 0.74 9.12 11.13
CA MET A 76 1.45 7.83 11.09
C MET A 76 2.57 7.83 10.04
N PRO A 77 3.52 6.90 10.17
CA PRO A 77 4.44 6.61 9.08
C PRO A 77 3.70 6.28 7.78
N LEU A 78 4.29 6.73 6.67
CA LEU A 78 3.80 6.50 5.31
C LEU A 78 4.93 5.96 4.46
N VAL A 79 4.63 4.94 3.67
CA VAL A 79 5.51 4.40 2.62
C VAL A 79 4.72 4.43 1.33
N SER A 80 5.24 5.08 0.30
CA SER A 80 4.60 5.12 -1.01
C SER A 80 5.59 4.77 -2.12
N TYR A 81 5.03 4.18 -3.17
CA TYR A 81 5.71 3.83 -4.39
C TYR A 81 4.88 4.34 -5.58
N SER A 82 5.51 5.09 -6.45
CA SER A 82 4.86 5.62 -7.66
C SER A 82 5.70 5.35 -8.90
N LYS A 83 5.01 5.20 -10.03
CA LYS A 83 5.59 5.04 -11.35
C LYS A 83 5.15 6.18 -12.24
N THR A 84 6.10 6.86 -12.82
CA THR A 84 5.89 7.94 -13.78
C THR A 84 6.68 7.64 -15.06
N ASP A 85 6.43 8.38 -16.13
CA ASP A 85 7.16 8.22 -17.41
C ASP A 85 8.68 8.38 -17.27
N GLY A 86 9.14 9.03 -16.21
CA GLY A 86 10.56 9.26 -15.95
C GLY A 86 11.21 8.25 -15.00
N GLY A 87 10.48 7.31 -14.42
CA GLY A 87 11.04 6.33 -13.49
C GLY A 87 10.15 6.00 -12.31
N TYR A 88 10.77 5.50 -11.25
CA TYR A 88 10.11 4.99 -10.05
C TYR A 88 10.50 5.86 -8.86
N THR A 89 9.51 6.30 -8.12
CA THR A 89 9.73 7.13 -6.93
C THR A 89 9.28 6.38 -5.69
N ILE A 90 10.20 6.24 -4.72
CA ILE A 90 9.88 5.73 -3.40
C ILE A 90 9.97 6.90 -2.43
N THR A 91 8.92 7.04 -1.64
CA THR A 91 8.83 8.09 -0.64
C THR A 91 8.43 7.49 0.69
N THR A 92 9.11 7.92 1.74
CA THR A 92 8.75 7.60 3.12
C THR A 92 8.51 8.88 3.90
N GLY A 93 7.58 8.80 4.84
CA GLY A 93 7.28 9.89 5.78
C GLY A 93 7.11 9.35 7.18
N ASN A 94 7.62 10.06 8.19
CA ASN A 94 7.40 9.70 9.59
C ASN A 94 7.61 10.91 10.50
N LEU A 95 7.07 10.83 11.71
CA LEU A 95 7.29 11.82 12.75
C LEU A 95 8.70 11.73 13.31
N ILE A 96 9.30 12.88 13.58
CA ILE A 96 10.54 13.02 14.35
C ILE A 96 10.43 14.24 15.29
N PRO A 97 11.12 14.22 16.44
CA PRO A 97 11.28 15.41 17.28
C PRO A 97 12.03 16.52 16.54
N ASP A 98 11.61 17.77 16.71
CA ASP A 98 12.28 18.93 16.11
C ASP A 98 13.76 19.02 16.51
N THR A 99 14.11 18.56 17.72
CA THR A 99 15.49 18.48 18.20
C THR A 99 16.40 17.58 17.35
N GLN A 100 15.83 16.63 16.61
CA GLN A 100 16.55 15.73 15.70
C GLN A 100 16.59 16.25 14.25
N SER A 101 15.65 17.12 13.87
CA SER A 101 15.49 17.58 12.49
C SER A 101 16.71 18.34 11.98
N GLU A 102 17.29 19.24 12.78
CA GLU A 102 18.47 20.03 12.40
C GLU A 102 19.70 19.14 12.13
N LEU A 103 19.97 18.17 13.03
CA LEU A 103 21.07 17.24 12.85
C LEU A 103 20.87 16.36 11.63
N LEU A 104 19.65 15.89 11.38
CA LEU A 104 19.33 15.06 10.23
C LEU A 104 19.44 15.87 8.93
N ALA A 105 18.93 17.11 8.92
CA ALA A 105 19.08 18.04 7.80
C ALA A 105 20.54 18.31 7.46
N TYR A 106 21.39 18.54 8.47
CA TYR A 106 22.83 18.70 8.28
C TYR A 106 23.48 17.47 7.65
N LYS A 107 23.15 16.26 8.14
CA LYS A 107 23.67 15.01 7.59
C LYS A 107 23.23 14.80 6.13
N LEU A 108 21.97 15.03 5.82
CA LEU A 108 21.44 14.92 4.46
C LEU A 108 22.06 15.95 3.51
N ALA A 109 22.19 17.19 3.94
CA ALA A 109 22.87 18.24 3.18
C ALA A 109 24.32 17.86 2.89
N LYS A 110 25.05 17.34 3.89
CA LYS A 110 26.42 16.85 3.73
C LYS A 110 26.51 15.70 2.72
N VAL A 111 25.65 14.68 2.83
CA VAL A 111 25.61 13.57 1.86
C VAL A 111 25.32 14.09 0.46
N ASN A 112 24.37 15.01 0.32
CA ASN A 112 24.00 15.60 -0.95
C ASN A 112 25.06 16.53 -1.56
N SER A 113 26.00 17.04 -0.77
CA SER A 113 27.12 17.86 -1.27
C SER A 113 28.28 17.05 -1.84
N LEU A 114 28.36 15.75 -1.50
CA LEU A 114 29.45 14.87 -1.91
C LEU A 114 29.17 14.24 -3.29
N ASN A 115 30.25 14.02 -4.05
CA ASN A 115 30.20 13.18 -5.24
C ASN A 115 30.36 11.69 -4.90
N ALA A 116 30.16 10.81 -5.87
CA ALA A 116 30.20 9.37 -5.65
C ALA A 116 31.54 8.84 -5.10
N ALA A 117 32.66 9.44 -5.49
CA ALA A 117 34.01 9.06 -5.01
C ALA A 117 34.20 9.48 -3.54
N GLU A 118 33.78 10.68 -3.20
CA GLU A 118 33.81 11.21 -1.82
C GLU A 118 32.93 10.42 -0.88
N ILE A 119 31.69 10.08 -1.30
CA ILE A 119 30.78 9.21 -0.53
C ILE A 119 31.46 7.86 -0.26
N LYS A 120 32.08 7.26 -1.26
CA LYS A 120 32.78 5.96 -1.12
C LYS A 120 33.96 6.03 -0.14
N VAL A 121 34.73 7.13 -0.15
CA VAL A 121 35.81 7.35 0.79
C VAL A 121 35.27 7.52 2.20
N LEU A 122 34.28 8.39 2.39
CA LEU A 122 33.67 8.65 3.69
C LEU A 122 33.03 7.36 4.28
N TYR A 123 32.32 6.59 3.47
CA TYR A 123 31.72 5.32 3.87
C TYR A 123 32.77 4.33 4.38
N LYS A 124 33.89 4.19 3.64
CA LYS A 124 35.01 3.32 4.06
C LYS A 124 35.70 3.80 5.34
N GLN A 125 35.84 5.11 5.54
CA GLN A 125 36.43 5.68 6.75
C GLN A 125 35.58 5.38 7.97
N ILE A 126 34.28 5.58 7.88
CA ILE A 126 33.33 5.30 8.99
C ILE A 126 33.33 3.82 9.34
N LEU A 127 33.35 2.91 8.34
CA LEU A 127 33.41 1.47 8.58
C LEU A 127 34.70 1.01 9.32
N LYS A 128 35.81 1.75 9.18
CA LYS A 128 37.08 1.44 9.83
C LYS A 128 37.17 2.01 11.24
N THR A 129 36.30 2.90 11.65
CA THR A 129 36.33 3.55 12.97
C THR A 129 35.83 2.58 14.04
N PRO A 130 36.67 2.19 15.05
CA PRO A 130 36.26 1.32 16.14
C PRO A 130 35.09 1.96 16.91
N GLY A 131 34.05 1.16 17.25
CA GLY A 131 32.88 1.62 17.99
C GLY A 131 31.71 2.05 17.11
N PHE A 132 31.88 2.22 15.82
CA PHE A 132 30.78 2.39 14.86
C PHE A 132 30.36 1.02 14.32
N SER A 133 29.41 0.37 15.01
CA SER A 133 28.87 -0.92 14.55
C SER A 133 27.90 -0.72 13.39
N ARG A 134 27.71 -1.77 12.57
CA ARG A 134 26.65 -1.88 11.56
C ARG A 134 25.21 -1.64 12.10
N LYS A 135 25.04 -1.55 13.42
CA LYS A 135 23.75 -1.31 14.11
C LYS A 135 23.31 0.16 14.09
N GLY A 136 23.75 0.97 13.09
CA GLY A 136 22.99 2.15 12.71
C GLY A 136 23.22 3.44 13.49
N GLY A 137 24.46 3.68 13.96
CA GLY A 137 24.83 4.93 14.65
C GLY A 137 25.45 5.93 13.74
N ALA A 138 25.39 6.77 13.05
CA ALA A 138 26.23 7.79 12.38
C ALA A 138 25.89 8.12 10.91
N GLY A 139 24.69 7.83 10.43
CA GLY A 139 24.32 8.20 9.05
C GLY A 139 24.89 7.26 7.97
N LEU A 140 25.35 6.06 8.34
CA LEU A 140 25.80 5.05 7.37
C LEU A 140 24.69 4.67 6.38
N GLY A 141 23.43 4.53 6.84
CA GLY A 141 22.29 4.24 5.97
C GLY A 141 22.08 5.29 4.90
N LEU A 142 22.16 6.59 5.25
CA LEU A 142 22.02 7.68 4.27
C LEU A 142 23.15 7.67 3.23
N LEU A 143 24.39 7.38 3.66
CA LEU A 143 25.54 7.23 2.74
C LEU A 143 25.34 6.01 1.85
N GLU A 144 24.85 4.90 2.38
CA GLU A 144 24.60 3.68 1.61
C GLU A 144 23.49 3.88 0.58
N MET A 145 22.39 4.52 0.95
CA MET A 145 21.34 4.91 0.01
C MET A 145 21.92 5.75 -1.14
N ALA A 146 22.66 6.81 -0.83
CA ALA A 146 23.25 7.69 -1.83
C ALA A 146 24.29 6.97 -2.70
N LEU A 147 25.11 6.09 -2.11
CA LEU A 147 26.12 5.30 -2.82
C LEU A 147 25.49 4.29 -3.80
N LYS A 148 24.40 3.65 -3.40
CA LYS A 148 23.76 2.58 -4.19
C LYS A 148 22.89 3.14 -5.30
N THR A 149 22.11 4.20 -5.01
CA THR A 149 21.17 4.77 -5.99
C THR A 149 21.71 5.97 -6.75
N GLY A 150 22.94 6.40 -6.43
CA GLY A 150 23.52 7.63 -7.00
C GLY A 150 22.74 8.88 -6.65
N ASN A 151 23.32 10.07 -6.93
CA ASN A 151 22.65 11.37 -6.78
C ASN A 151 22.13 11.73 -5.36
N LYS A 152 21.53 12.90 -5.32
CA LYS A 152 20.99 13.52 -4.11
C LYS A 152 19.74 12.81 -3.63
N LEU A 153 19.59 12.72 -2.31
CA LEU A 153 18.37 12.32 -1.64
C LEU A 153 17.46 13.56 -1.54
N ASP A 154 16.20 13.43 -1.94
CA ASP A 154 15.20 14.48 -1.78
C ASP A 154 14.58 14.36 -0.39
N TYR A 155 14.49 15.45 0.36
CA TYR A 155 13.96 15.45 1.72
C TYR A 155 13.31 16.77 2.11
N ASP A 156 12.40 16.71 3.05
CA ASP A 156 11.77 17.88 3.64
C ASP A 156 11.38 17.60 5.10
N PHE A 157 11.22 18.69 5.89
CA PHE A 157 10.76 18.65 7.26
C PHE A 157 9.57 19.61 7.37
N ILE A 158 8.41 19.07 7.71
CA ILE A 158 7.16 19.82 7.81
C ILE A 158 6.81 19.96 9.29
N PRO A 159 6.96 21.14 9.90
CA PRO A 159 6.57 21.38 11.28
C PRO A 159 5.07 21.12 11.46
N ILE A 160 4.70 20.31 12.43
CA ILE A 160 3.29 19.98 12.72
C ILE A 160 2.83 20.50 14.09
N GLY A 161 3.73 21.16 14.83
CA GLY A 161 3.50 21.62 16.20
C GLY A 161 3.87 20.58 17.25
N GLY A 162 3.77 20.96 18.53
CA GLY A 162 4.10 20.07 19.64
C GLY A 162 5.56 19.64 19.72
N GLY A 163 6.50 20.35 19.09
CA GLY A 163 7.92 19.96 19.03
C GLY A 163 8.20 18.82 18.06
N LEU A 164 7.32 18.61 17.09
CA LEU A 164 7.38 17.51 16.11
C LEU A 164 7.39 18.06 14.68
N SER A 165 8.16 17.40 13.84
CA SER A 165 8.14 17.59 12.38
C SER A 165 7.80 16.26 11.68
N TYR A 166 7.08 16.36 10.57
CA TYR A 166 6.92 15.24 9.64
C TYR A 166 8.09 15.24 8.65
N PHE A 167 8.97 14.28 8.81
CA PHE A 167 10.13 14.08 7.94
C PHE A 167 9.74 13.28 6.73
N VAL A 168 10.04 13.79 5.54
CA VAL A 168 9.83 13.13 4.25
C VAL A 168 11.17 12.86 3.59
N LEU A 169 11.38 11.63 3.14
CA LEU A 169 12.54 11.21 2.36
C LEU A 169 12.06 10.59 1.06
N SER A 170 12.57 11.05 -0.07
CA SER A 170 12.15 10.60 -1.39
C SER A 170 13.33 10.32 -2.31
N LYS A 171 13.16 9.36 -3.21
CA LYS A 171 14.13 9.02 -4.24
C LYS A 171 13.45 8.57 -5.52
N THR A 172 13.81 9.22 -6.62
CA THR A 172 13.41 8.79 -7.97
C THR A 172 14.60 8.12 -8.65
N VAL A 173 14.36 6.95 -9.23
CA VAL A 173 15.36 6.12 -9.93
C VAL A 173 14.82 5.64 -11.27
N ASP A 174 15.73 5.36 -12.21
CA ASP A 174 15.41 4.66 -13.45
C ASP A 174 15.37 3.12 -13.26
N SER A 175 15.13 2.38 -14.33
CA SER A 175 15.10 0.90 -14.32
C SER A 175 16.44 0.24 -13.93
N THR A 176 17.54 0.98 -13.89
CA THR A 176 18.86 0.50 -13.40
C THR A 176 19.02 0.76 -11.90
N GLY A 177 18.06 1.38 -11.25
CA GLY A 177 18.09 1.79 -9.85
C GLY A 177 19.00 2.97 -9.59
N MET A 178 19.39 3.72 -10.63
CA MET A 178 20.16 4.95 -10.49
C MET A 178 19.22 6.15 -10.44
N GLY A 179 19.59 7.14 -9.64
CA GLY A 179 18.82 8.37 -9.54
C GLY A 179 18.77 9.11 -10.86
N ILE A 180 17.60 9.56 -11.23
CA ILE A 180 17.37 10.36 -12.43
C ILE A 180 17.73 11.81 -12.11
N SER A 181 18.68 12.35 -12.88
CA SER A 181 18.92 13.80 -12.91
C SER A 181 17.88 14.42 -13.81
N LYS A 182 16.82 15.02 -13.28
CA LYS A 182 15.95 15.90 -14.06
C LYS A 182 16.80 17.11 -14.44
N GLY A 183 17.07 17.25 -15.76
CA GLY A 183 17.81 18.38 -16.28
C GLY A 183 17.14 19.71 -15.95
N GLN A 184 17.94 20.73 -15.66
CA GLN A 184 17.63 22.14 -15.39
C GLN A 184 16.90 22.45 -14.07
N ALA A 185 17.50 23.35 -13.30
CA ALA A 185 17.01 24.02 -12.09
C ALA A 185 15.90 23.26 -11.35
N ARG A 186 16.29 22.28 -10.52
CA ARG A 186 15.35 21.58 -9.64
C ARG A 186 14.66 22.64 -8.77
N GLU A 187 13.37 22.79 -8.94
CA GLU A 187 12.55 23.31 -7.85
C GLU A 187 12.88 22.52 -6.59
N ARG A 188 13.00 23.24 -5.48
CA ARG A 188 13.25 22.60 -4.18
C ARG A 188 12.18 21.55 -3.94
N PHE A 189 12.59 20.30 -3.64
CA PHE A 189 11.64 19.25 -3.28
C PHE A 189 10.77 19.73 -2.11
N SER A 190 9.46 19.51 -2.21
CA SER A 190 8.50 19.79 -1.15
C SER A 190 7.87 18.48 -0.68
N GLY A 191 7.88 18.24 0.61
CA GLY A 191 7.19 17.14 1.28
C GLY A 191 5.71 17.38 1.53
N LEU A 192 5.21 18.60 1.30
CA LEU A 192 3.81 18.97 1.57
C LEU A 192 2.79 18.07 0.86
N PRO A 193 2.96 17.70 -0.43
CA PRO A 193 2.02 16.76 -1.08
C PRO A 193 1.97 15.40 -0.39
N VAL A 194 3.12 14.90 0.10
CA VAL A 194 3.21 13.62 0.81
C VAL A 194 2.50 13.69 2.17
N PHE A 195 2.70 14.79 2.89
CA PHE A 195 1.98 15.03 4.15
C PHE A 195 0.48 15.21 3.91
N GLY A 196 0.09 15.90 2.83
CA GLY A 196 -1.30 15.99 2.39
C GLY A 196 -1.92 14.62 2.09
N LEU A 197 -1.18 13.73 1.45
CA LEU A 197 -1.60 12.34 1.21
C LEU A 197 -1.79 11.60 2.55
N GLU A 198 -0.84 11.69 3.47
CA GLU A 198 -0.97 11.08 4.81
C GLU A 198 -2.26 11.55 5.50
N ARG A 199 -2.53 12.87 5.52
CA ARG A 199 -3.72 13.46 6.10
C ARG A 199 -5.01 12.95 5.44
N MET A 200 -5.05 12.91 4.12
CA MET A 200 -6.20 12.39 3.37
C MET A 200 -6.48 10.93 3.71
N LEU A 201 -5.43 10.10 3.79
CA LEU A 201 -5.56 8.69 4.16
C LEU A 201 -6.02 8.54 5.62
N ALA A 202 -5.51 9.37 6.54
CA ALA A 202 -5.92 9.40 7.94
C ALA A 202 -7.41 9.72 8.10
N GLU A 203 -7.87 10.79 7.48
CA GLU A 203 -9.28 11.24 7.53
C GLU A 203 -10.26 10.18 7.00
N ASN A 204 -9.77 9.31 6.13
CA ASN A 204 -10.56 8.25 5.50
C ASN A 204 -10.24 6.85 6.02
N ASN A 205 -9.42 6.75 7.07
CA ASN A 205 -9.01 5.50 7.71
C ASN A 205 -8.38 4.49 6.73
N VAL A 206 -7.71 4.96 5.68
CA VAL A 206 -7.01 4.11 4.72
C VAL A 206 -5.64 3.74 5.27
N HIS A 207 -5.35 2.45 5.34
CA HIS A 207 -4.09 1.92 5.84
C HIS A 207 -3.24 1.28 4.75
N LEU A 208 -3.87 0.67 3.77
CA LEU A 208 -3.20 0.01 2.66
C LEU A 208 -3.94 0.30 1.37
N MET A 209 -3.20 0.59 0.33
CA MET A 209 -3.72 0.74 -1.01
C MET A 209 -2.69 0.22 -2.02
N TRP A 210 -3.16 -0.62 -2.91
CA TRP A 210 -2.46 -1.08 -4.09
C TRP A 210 -3.22 -0.68 -5.34
N SER A 211 -2.54 -0.13 -6.33
CA SER A 211 -3.09 0.13 -7.66
C SER A 211 -2.09 -0.31 -8.72
N GLY A 212 -2.40 -1.39 -9.39
CA GLY A 212 -1.49 -1.97 -10.37
C GLY A 212 -2.01 -3.31 -10.85
N HIS A 213 -1.26 -3.92 -11.76
CA HIS A 213 -1.58 -5.26 -12.23
C HIS A 213 -1.51 -6.26 -11.07
N MET A 214 -2.61 -7.00 -10.88
CA MET A 214 -2.72 -7.97 -9.79
C MET A 214 -2.27 -9.36 -10.26
N ASN A 215 -1.26 -9.91 -9.62
CA ASN A 215 -0.82 -11.29 -9.77
C ASN A 215 -0.78 -12.00 -8.40
N SER A 216 -0.54 -13.31 -8.39
CA SER A 216 -0.53 -14.09 -7.14
C SER A 216 0.50 -13.57 -6.12
N GLY A 217 1.71 -13.23 -6.56
CA GLY A 217 2.76 -12.73 -5.67
C GLY A 217 2.40 -11.39 -5.01
N ILE A 218 1.80 -10.47 -5.75
CA ILE A 218 1.32 -9.19 -5.21
C ILE A 218 0.17 -9.43 -4.24
N GLY A 219 -0.77 -10.33 -4.60
CA GLY A 219 -1.88 -10.69 -3.72
C GLY A 219 -1.42 -11.27 -2.38
N GLU A 220 -0.45 -12.18 -2.39
CA GLU A 220 0.14 -12.77 -1.18
C GLU A 220 0.78 -11.71 -0.26
N GLU A 221 1.50 -10.74 -0.83
CA GLU A 221 2.14 -9.69 -0.03
C GLU A 221 1.12 -8.68 0.54
N VAL A 222 0.08 -8.32 -0.22
CA VAL A 222 -1.03 -7.49 0.29
C VAL A 222 -1.72 -8.18 1.47
N LEU A 223 -1.92 -9.51 1.37
CA LEU A 223 -2.44 -10.32 2.48
C LEU A 223 -1.50 -10.29 3.68
N SER A 224 -0.20 -10.52 3.48
CA SER A 224 0.81 -10.56 4.55
C SER A 224 0.94 -9.23 5.28
N ILE A 225 0.93 -8.09 4.55
CA ILE A 225 0.96 -6.75 5.15
C ILE A 225 -0.30 -6.51 5.99
N THR A 226 -1.47 -6.91 5.46
CA THR A 226 -2.75 -6.76 6.17
C THR A 226 -2.77 -7.62 7.43
N GLU A 227 -2.31 -8.88 7.36
CA GLU A 227 -2.25 -9.78 8.51
C GLU A 227 -1.31 -9.27 9.60
N ALA A 228 -0.13 -8.78 9.24
CA ALA A 228 0.82 -8.17 10.17
C ALA A 228 0.15 -6.99 10.90
N ARG A 229 -0.55 -6.12 10.19
CA ARG A 229 -1.27 -4.98 10.76
C ARG A 229 -2.38 -5.41 11.72
N LEU A 230 -3.20 -6.40 11.34
CA LEU A 230 -4.25 -6.95 12.18
C LEU A 230 -3.71 -7.57 13.48
N THR A 231 -2.49 -8.10 13.44
CA THR A 231 -1.82 -8.67 14.60
C THR A 231 -1.29 -7.58 15.54
N ASP A 232 -0.74 -6.50 14.99
CA ASP A 232 -0.20 -5.38 15.77
C ASP A 232 -1.31 -4.56 16.46
N GLU A 233 -2.52 -4.50 15.88
CA GLU A 233 -3.71 -3.86 16.48
C GLU A 233 -4.44 -4.74 17.50
N ASP A 234 -3.89 -5.90 17.88
CA ASP A 234 -4.50 -6.87 18.80
C ASP A 234 -5.94 -7.26 18.43
N VAL A 235 -6.20 -7.35 17.14
CA VAL A 235 -7.51 -7.71 16.61
C VAL A 235 -7.82 -9.17 16.92
N ASP A 236 -9.07 -9.45 17.35
CA ASP A 236 -9.53 -10.82 17.63
C ASP A 236 -9.25 -11.79 16.47
N THR A 237 -8.80 -12.99 16.80
CA THR A 237 -8.41 -14.02 15.82
C THR A 237 -9.53 -14.39 14.85
N ARG A 238 -10.80 -14.34 15.29
CA ARG A 238 -11.95 -14.64 14.41
C ARG A 238 -12.14 -13.53 13.37
N LEU A 239 -12.03 -12.27 13.81
CA LEU A 239 -12.13 -11.12 12.92
C LEU A 239 -10.98 -11.10 11.91
N ARG A 240 -9.74 -11.37 12.36
CA ARG A 240 -8.56 -11.53 11.48
C ARG A 240 -8.82 -12.56 10.37
N LYS A 241 -9.32 -13.75 10.73
CA LYS A 241 -9.65 -14.79 9.75
C LYS A 241 -10.76 -14.37 8.78
N LYS A 242 -11.78 -13.64 9.24
CA LYS A 242 -12.84 -13.11 8.35
C LYS A 242 -12.27 -12.12 7.35
N VAL A 243 -11.49 -11.12 7.81
CA VAL A 243 -10.87 -10.10 6.96
C VAL A 243 -9.95 -10.74 5.92
N PHE A 244 -9.09 -11.67 6.37
CA PHE A 244 -8.18 -12.42 5.50
C PHE A 244 -8.94 -13.15 4.39
N ASN A 245 -9.97 -13.91 4.75
CA ASN A 245 -10.77 -14.65 3.79
C ASN A 245 -11.49 -13.74 2.77
N VAL A 246 -12.03 -12.60 3.24
CA VAL A 246 -12.67 -11.63 2.35
C VAL A 246 -11.65 -11.01 1.40
N LEU A 247 -10.46 -10.69 1.92
CA LEU A 247 -9.39 -10.11 1.11
C LEU A 247 -8.90 -11.08 0.03
N VAL A 248 -8.72 -12.38 0.36
CA VAL A 248 -8.39 -13.43 -0.62
C VAL A 248 -9.40 -13.45 -1.77
N GLU A 249 -10.70 -13.56 -1.45
CA GLU A 249 -11.77 -13.60 -2.44
C GLU A 249 -11.80 -12.35 -3.33
N ILE A 250 -11.57 -11.17 -2.72
CA ILE A 250 -11.52 -9.89 -3.45
C ILE A 250 -10.34 -9.87 -4.42
N LEU A 251 -9.14 -10.26 -3.98
CA LEU A 251 -7.94 -10.26 -4.82
C LEU A 251 -8.04 -11.28 -5.96
N GLU A 252 -8.61 -12.46 -5.70
CA GLU A 252 -8.88 -13.46 -6.73
C GLU A 252 -9.88 -12.95 -7.78
N ASN A 253 -10.93 -12.25 -7.35
CA ASN A 253 -11.90 -11.65 -8.29
C ASN A 253 -11.24 -10.60 -9.19
N VAL A 254 -10.40 -9.72 -8.64
CA VAL A 254 -9.65 -8.73 -9.42
C VAL A 254 -8.74 -9.41 -10.45
N SER A 255 -8.04 -10.47 -10.06
CA SER A 255 -7.16 -11.23 -10.96
C SER A 255 -7.93 -11.95 -12.07
N LYS A 256 -9.09 -12.52 -11.74
CA LYS A 256 -9.91 -13.34 -12.67
C LYS A 256 -10.56 -12.52 -13.79
N TYR A 257 -11.00 -11.30 -13.49
CA TYR A 257 -11.73 -10.44 -14.43
C TYR A 257 -10.84 -9.39 -15.09
N ASN A 258 -9.60 -9.74 -15.35
CA ASN A 258 -8.61 -8.84 -15.95
C ASN A 258 -8.80 -8.75 -17.48
N PRO A 259 -9.09 -7.56 -18.04
CA PRO A 259 -9.25 -7.37 -19.49
C PRO A 259 -7.93 -7.33 -20.25
N GLY A 260 -6.78 -7.41 -19.54
CA GLY A 260 -5.44 -7.32 -20.09
C GLY A 260 -4.74 -6.00 -19.77
N LYS A 261 -3.40 -6.08 -19.68
CA LYS A 261 -2.53 -4.96 -19.26
C LYS A 261 -2.76 -3.66 -20.05
N GLU A 262 -2.97 -3.76 -21.35
CA GLU A 262 -3.17 -2.58 -22.21
C GLU A 262 -4.47 -1.83 -21.88
N ALA A 263 -5.57 -2.56 -21.69
CA ALA A 263 -6.84 -1.96 -21.31
C ALA A 263 -6.77 -1.35 -19.89
N GLU A 264 -6.13 -2.02 -18.94
CA GLU A 264 -5.93 -1.52 -17.57
C GLU A 264 -5.14 -0.21 -17.56
N GLN A 265 -4.02 -0.15 -18.26
CA GLN A 265 -3.18 1.06 -18.36
C GLN A 265 -3.93 2.23 -18.98
N LYS A 266 -4.75 1.96 -19.99
CA LYS A 266 -5.47 3.01 -20.73
C LYS A 266 -6.73 3.50 -20.00
N PHE A 267 -7.47 2.59 -19.36
CA PHE A 267 -8.82 2.87 -18.90
C PHE A 267 -8.98 2.81 -17.37
N GLY A 268 -8.06 2.21 -16.66
CA GLY A 268 -8.04 2.19 -15.20
C GLY A 268 -7.41 0.92 -14.63
N MET A 269 -6.34 1.11 -13.85
CA MET A 269 -5.65 0.03 -13.18
C MET A 269 -6.54 -0.61 -12.10
N PRO A 270 -6.36 -1.91 -11.83
CA PRO A 270 -6.95 -2.55 -10.66
C PRO A 270 -6.56 -1.83 -9.36
N LEU A 271 -7.45 -1.89 -8.39
CA LEU A 271 -7.30 -1.30 -7.06
C LEU A 271 -7.64 -2.31 -5.99
N ALA A 272 -6.83 -2.36 -4.94
CA ALA A 272 -7.17 -2.97 -3.66
C ALA A 272 -6.92 -1.95 -2.55
N MET A 273 -7.85 -1.80 -1.61
CA MET A 273 -7.75 -0.85 -0.51
C MET A 273 -8.29 -1.46 0.76
N VAL A 274 -7.57 -1.28 1.86
CA VAL A 274 -7.98 -1.71 3.19
C VAL A 274 -8.14 -0.48 4.08
N ARG A 275 -9.33 -0.32 4.63
CA ARG A 275 -9.65 0.70 5.63
C ARG A 275 -9.92 0.03 6.96
N LEU A 276 -9.41 0.65 8.03
CA LEU A 276 -9.61 0.20 9.39
C LEU A 276 -10.25 1.33 10.20
N THR A 277 -11.46 1.08 10.69
CA THR A 277 -12.14 1.95 11.64
C THR A 277 -12.28 1.24 12.99
N LYS A 278 -12.71 1.94 14.04
CA LYS A 278 -12.92 1.31 15.35
C LYS A 278 -13.95 0.19 15.23
N GLY A 279 -13.48 -1.06 15.30
CA GLY A 279 -14.32 -2.26 15.32
C GLY A 279 -14.76 -2.80 13.96
N GLU A 280 -14.34 -2.21 12.83
CA GLU A 280 -14.67 -2.72 11.50
C GLU A 280 -13.54 -2.58 10.50
N PHE A 281 -13.49 -3.52 9.55
CA PHE A 281 -12.63 -3.46 8.38
C PHE A 281 -13.47 -3.32 7.13
N ILE A 282 -13.02 -2.47 6.21
CA ILE A 282 -13.64 -2.33 4.90
C ILE A 282 -12.58 -2.64 3.86
N VAL A 283 -12.78 -3.72 3.12
CA VAL A 283 -11.95 -4.10 1.99
C VAL A 283 -12.64 -3.67 0.72
N THR A 284 -11.96 -2.89 -0.09
CA THR A 284 -12.49 -2.39 -1.36
C THR A 284 -11.59 -2.83 -2.50
N SER A 285 -12.18 -3.35 -3.56
CA SER A 285 -11.50 -3.56 -4.83
C SER A 285 -12.12 -2.74 -5.94
N GLY A 286 -11.32 -2.50 -6.99
CA GLY A 286 -11.79 -1.89 -8.22
C GLY A 286 -11.07 -2.52 -9.41
N ASN A 287 -11.80 -2.79 -10.49
CA ASN A 287 -11.25 -3.29 -11.73
C ASN A 287 -12.16 -2.99 -12.93
N LEU A 288 -11.62 -3.08 -14.11
CA LEU A 288 -12.41 -2.99 -15.34
C LEU A 288 -13.21 -4.28 -15.54
N VAL A 289 -14.44 -4.11 -15.99
CA VAL A 289 -15.32 -5.20 -16.44
C VAL A 289 -15.96 -4.82 -17.79
N PRO A 290 -16.23 -5.78 -18.69
CA PRO A 290 -16.98 -5.50 -19.91
C PRO A 290 -18.36 -4.93 -19.58
N VAL A 291 -18.81 -3.92 -20.35
CA VAL A 291 -20.17 -3.33 -20.18
C VAL A 291 -21.25 -4.40 -20.27
N THR A 292 -21.06 -5.39 -21.13
CA THR A 292 -22.01 -6.51 -21.31
C THR A 292 -22.21 -7.38 -20.06
N MET A 293 -21.29 -7.34 -19.10
CA MET A 293 -21.38 -8.09 -17.83
C MET A 293 -22.03 -7.27 -16.69
N THR A 294 -22.20 -5.97 -16.88
CA THR A 294 -22.57 -5.05 -15.79
C THR A 294 -23.93 -5.40 -15.17
N ASP A 295 -24.95 -5.60 -16.02
CA ASP A 295 -26.31 -5.86 -15.55
C ASP A 295 -26.43 -7.23 -14.87
N ALA A 296 -25.78 -8.25 -15.45
CA ALA A 296 -25.76 -9.59 -14.86
C ALA A 296 -25.05 -9.61 -13.49
N LEU A 297 -23.93 -8.88 -13.38
CA LEU A 297 -23.18 -8.79 -12.12
C LEU A 297 -23.94 -8.00 -11.06
N LYS A 298 -24.61 -6.92 -11.47
CA LYS A 298 -25.50 -6.13 -10.61
C LYS A 298 -26.61 -6.99 -10.05
N GLN A 299 -27.39 -7.66 -10.92
CA GLN A 299 -28.49 -8.52 -10.52
C GLN A 299 -28.03 -9.58 -9.52
N LYS A 300 -26.90 -10.21 -9.79
CA LYS A 300 -26.30 -11.21 -8.94
C LYS A 300 -25.94 -10.72 -7.53
N ILE A 301 -25.36 -9.52 -7.43
CA ILE A 301 -25.02 -8.94 -6.13
C ILE A 301 -26.30 -8.55 -5.39
N ASP A 302 -27.29 -8.01 -6.08
CA ASP A 302 -28.60 -7.67 -5.50
C ASP A 302 -29.32 -8.92 -4.98
N ASP A 303 -29.30 -10.02 -5.73
CA ASP A 303 -29.84 -11.32 -5.30
C ASP A 303 -29.13 -11.82 -4.04
N ILE A 304 -27.79 -11.82 -4.03
CA ILE A 304 -26.99 -12.24 -2.86
C ILE A 304 -27.34 -11.37 -1.64
N ASN A 305 -27.47 -10.06 -1.84
CA ASN A 305 -27.82 -9.11 -0.79
C ASN A 305 -29.25 -9.25 -0.25
N SER A 306 -30.13 -9.97 -0.97
CA SER A 306 -31.50 -10.25 -0.55
C SER A 306 -31.60 -11.45 0.39
N PHE A 307 -30.64 -12.36 0.39
CA PHE A 307 -30.62 -13.57 1.20
C PHE A 307 -30.30 -13.30 2.66
N ASN A 308 -30.93 -14.03 3.56
CA ASN A 308 -30.55 -14.08 4.96
C ASN A 308 -29.33 -15.02 5.19
N PRO A 309 -28.71 -15.03 6.39
CA PRO A 309 -27.51 -15.83 6.65
C PRO A 309 -27.68 -17.34 6.43
N ASP A 310 -28.85 -17.92 6.71
CA ASP A 310 -29.08 -19.35 6.55
C ASP A 310 -29.28 -19.71 5.06
N GLU A 311 -29.97 -18.85 4.31
CA GLU A 311 -30.09 -18.96 2.86
C GLU A 311 -28.73 -18.85 2.17
N LEU A 312 -27.87 -17.88 2.56
CA LEU A 312 -26.51 -17.75 2.05
C LEU A 312 -25.68 -18.99 2.34
N LYS A 313 -25.84 -19.60 3.51
CA LYS A 313 -25.17 -20.86 3.86
C LYS A 313 -25.63 -22.00 2.96
N THR A 314 -26.93 -22.14 2.74
CA THR A 314 -27.50 -23.17 1.87
C THR A 314 -27.04 -22.97 0.42
N LEU A 315 -27.07 -21.75 -0.08
CA LEU A 315 -26.63 -21.38 -1.42
C LEU A 315 -25.13 -21.69 -1.63
N PHE A 316 -24.31 -21.40 -0.62
CA PHE A 316 -22.88 -21.70 -0.65
C PHE A 316 -22.61 -23.20 -0.79
N PHE A 317 -23.28 -24.05 0.01
CA PHE A 317 -23.11 -25.50 -0.10
C PHE A 317 -23.65 -26.08 -1.41
N ALA A 318 -24.77 -25.54 -1.90
CA ALA A 318 -25.29 -25.92 -3.21
C ALA A 318 -24.31 -25.59 -4.34
N SER A 319 -23.68 -24.41 -4.28
CA SER A 319 -22.66 -23.98 -5.25
C SER A 319 -21.40 -24.85 -5.19
N LEU A 320 -20.97 -25.28 -4.01
CA LEU A 320 -19.86 -26.24 -3.85
C LEU A 320 -20.17 -27.59 -4.51
N SER A 321 -21.39 -28.08 -4.35
CA SER A 321 -21.81 -29.36 -4.94
C SER A 321 -21.96 -29.30 -6.47
N ALA A 322 -22.33 -28.13 -7.01
CA ALA A 322 -22.46 -27.89 -8.45
C ALA A 322 -21.09 -27.75 -9.17
N GLN A 323 -20.05 -27.29 -8.48
CA GLN A 323 -18.68 -27.14 -9.05
C GLN A 323 -18.06 -28.46 -9.55
N THR A 324 -18.56 -29.61 -9.14
CA THR A 324 -18.13 -30.91 -9.65
C THR A 324 -18.59 -31.17 -11.10
N ILE A 325 -19.45 -30.31 -11.68
CA ILE A 325 -20.12 -30.57 -12.96
C ILE A 325 -19.90 -29.48 -14.03
N GLU A 326 -19.68 -28.19 -13.67
CA GLU A 326 -19.52 -27.09 -14.66
C GLU A 326 -18.50 -26.03 -14.24
N SER A 327 -17.59 -25.68 -15.14
CA SER A 327 -16.48 -24.72 -14.89
C SER A 327 -16.91 -23.25 -14.78
N ASP A 328 -18.12 -22.88 -15.12
CA ASP A 328 -18.63 -21.49 -15.10
C ASP A 328 -19.19 -21.01 -13.76
N SER A 329 -19.35 -21.93 -12.79
CA SER A 329 -19.93 -21.63 -11.47
C SER A 329 -18.97 -20.93 -10.49
N THR A 330 -17.68 -20.84 -10.80
CA THR A 330 -16.64 -20.29 -9.90
C THR A 330 -16.81 -18.80 -9.59
N GLY A 331 -17.37 -17.99 -10.49
CA GLY A 331 -17.59 -16.56 -10.28
C GLY A 331 -18.69 -16.24 -9.24
N ASN A 332 -19.63 -17.17 -9.01
CA ASN A 332 -20.70 -17.01 -8.03
C ASN A 332 -20.24 -17.27 -6.61
N MET A 333 -19.35 -18.23 -6.43
CA MET A 333 -18.95 -18.72 -5.11
C MET A 333 -18.16 -17.67 -4.32
N GLY A 334 -17.31 -16.87 -4.97
CA GLY A 334 -16.54 -15.81 -4.32
C GLY A 334 -17.45 -14.74 -3.69
N LEU A 335 -18.45 -14.23 -4.44
CA LEU A 335 -19.38 -13.22 -3.92
C LEU A 335 -20.24 -13.76 -2.77
N ILE A 336 -20.76 -14.98 -2.90
CA ILE A 336 -21.51 -15.66 -1.83
C ILE A 336 -20.63 -15.88 -0.60
N SER A 337 -19.40 -16.33 -0.81
CA SER A 337 -18.40 -16.54 0.26
C SER A 337 -18.12 -15.25 1.02
N MET A 338 -17.90 -14.12 0.30
CA MET A 338 -17.69 -12.81 0.90
C MET A 338 -18.89 -12.34 1.72
N ALA A 339 -20.12 -12.38 1.17
CA ALA A 339 -21.33 -11.99 1.88
C ALA A 339 -21.53 -12.84 3.16
N ARG A 340 -21.36 -14.15 3.06
CA ARG A 340 -21.50 -15.08 4.19
C ARG A 340 -20.43 -14.88 5.26
N LYS A 341 -19.16 -14.71 4.86
CA LYS A 341 -18.04 -14.57 5.81
C LYS A 341 -18.02 -13.20 6.48
N SER A 342 -18.35 -12.14 5.75
CA SER A 342 -18.43 -10.79 6.31
C SER A 342 -19.63 -10.61 7.23
N GLY A 343 -20.76 -11.26 6.91
CA GLY A 343 -22.03 -11.05 7.59
C GLY A 343 -22.70 -9.73 7.20
N SER A 344 -22.18 -9.04 6.17
CA SER A 344 -22.65 -7.74 5.71
C SER A 344 -23.03 -7.78 4.23
N LYS A 345 -23.89 -6.86 3.81
CA LYS A 345 -24.21 -6.69 2.39
C LYS A 345 -23.01 -6.23 1.60
N LEU A 346 -22.90 -6.69 0.36
CA LEU A 346 -21.90 -6.28 -0.60
C LEU A 346 -22.27 -4.90 -1.15
N GLU A 347 -21.44 -3.90 -0.95
CA GLU A 347 -21.62 -2.56 -1.52
C GLU A 347 -20.87 -2.49 -2.86
N TYR A 348 -21.52 -1.99 -3.90
CA TYR A 348 -20.90 -1.92 -5.22
C TYR A 348 -21.26 -0.66 -6.00
N LEU A 349 -20.42 -0.35 -6.98
CA LEU A 349 -20.62 0.74 -7.91
C LEU A 349 -20.06 0.37 -9.29
N PHE A 350 -20.78 0.72 -10.34
CA PHE A 350 -20.28 0.70 -11.71
C PHE A 350 -20.14 2.13 -12.23
N ARG A 351 -18.98 2.44 -12.79
CA ARG A 351 -18.69 3.70 -13.47
C ARG A 351 -18.36 3.42 -14.92
N LYS A 352 -19.23 3.82 -15.85
CA LYS A 352 -18.95 3.69 -17.28
C LYS A 352 -17.65 4.44 -17.63
N VAL A 353 -16.72 3.76 -18.27
CA VAL A 353 -15.43 4.32 -18.70
C VAL A 353 -15.49 4.64 -20.20
N ASN A 354 -16.00 3.71 -21.00
CA ASN A 354 -16.24 3.86 -22.44
C ASN A 354 -17.38 2.92 -22.89
N GLU A 355 -17.51 2.65 -24.18
CA GLU A 355 -18.56 1.76 -24.69
C GLU A 355 -18.27 0.27 -24.38
N ASP A 356 -17.02 -0.11 -24.17
CA ASP A 356 -16.61 -1.50 -23.94
C ASP A 356 -16.49 -1.84 -22.45
N TYR A 357 -16.08 -0.86 -21.62
CA TYR A 357 -15.70 -1.09 -20.22
C TYR A 357 -16.40 -0.18 -19.23
N SER A 358 -16.78 -0.77 -18.10
CA SER A 358 -17.12 -0.10 -16.85
C SER A 358 -16.09 -0.40 -15.80
N TYR A 359 -15.80 0.56 -14.92
CA TYR A 359 -14.99 0.33 -13.72
C TYR A 359 -15.91 -0.11 -12.61
N PHE A 360 -15.73 -1.36 -12.17
CA PHE A 360 -16.49 -2.00 -11.10
C PHE A 360 -15.77 -1.81 -9.79
N ILE A 361 -16.45 -1.31 -8.78
CA ILE A 361 -15.95 -1.16 -7.40
C ILE A 361 -16.81 -2.03 -6.51
N LEU A 362 -16.16 -2.86 -5.70
CA LEU A 362 -16.78 -3.71 -4.69
C LEU A 362 -16.18 -3.40 -3.32
N SER A 363 -17.04 -3.14 -2.33
CA SER A 363 -16.65 -2.92 -0.94
C SER A 363 -17.34 -3.92 -0.04
N VAL A 364 -16.55 -4.57 0.81
CA VAL A 364 -17.04 -5.55 1.79
C VAL A 364 -16.66 -5.08 3.19
N ARG A 365 -17.67 -4.92 4.03
CA ARG A 365 -17.54 -4.55 5.43
C ARG A 365 -17.46 -5.80 6.29
N VAL A 366 -16.49 -5.87 7.18
CA VAL A 366 -16.30 -6.97 8.15
C VAL A 366 -16.30 -6.39 9.55
N GLU A 367 -17.37 -6.63 10.30
CA GLU A 367 -17.57 -6.08 11.63
C GLU A 367 -17.03 -7.03 12.72
N ASN A 368 -16.57 -6.42 13.82
CA ASN A 368 -16.25 -7.15 15.04
C ASN A 368 -17.56 -7.40 15.82
N THR A 369 -18.13 -8.59 15.65
CA THR A 369 -19.41 -8.97 16.29
C THR A 369 -19.31 -9.16 17.81
N ASN A 370 -18.15 -9.03 18.42
CA ASN A 370 -17.96 -9.22 19.87
C ASN A 370 -18.25 -7.97 20.74
N GLY A 371 -18.60 -6.81 20.11
CA GLY A 371 -18.89 -5.56 20.84
C GLY A 371 -20.36 -5.35 21.25
N SER A 372 -21.30 -6.23 20.87
CA SER A 372 -22.73 -5.98 21.02
C SER A 372 -23.41 -6.70 22.21
N THR A 373 -22.64 -7.37 23.08
CA THR A 373 -23.26 -8.20 24.17
C THR A 373 -23.01 -7.66 25.59
N GLU A 374 -22.38 -6.52 25.78
CA GLU A 374 -22.13 -5.99 27.15
C GLU A 374 -22.89 -4.72 27.53
N THR A 375 -23.94 -4.32 26.82
CA THR A 375 -24.72 -3.13 27.21
C THR A 375 -26.20 -3.44 27.42
N LEU A 376 -26.53 -4.60 28.01
CA LEU A 376 -27.88 -4.87 28.52
C LEU A 376 -27.82 -5.74 29.78
N GLN A 377 -27.18 -5.23 30.85
CA GLN A 377 -27.46 -5.59 32.25
C GLN A 377 -26.71 -4.62 33.18
N ALA A 378 -27.31 -3.48 33.48
CA ALA A 378 -27.18 -2.77 34.77
C ALA A 378 -28.40 -1.84 34.92
#